data_4d8b01b18efb6aa5cd4caeeae8aac9f7
#
_entry.id   4d8b01b18efb6aa5cd4caeeae8aac9f7
#
_cell.length_a   1.000
_cell.length_b   1.000
_cell.length_c   1.000
_cell.angle_alpha   90.00
_cell.angle_beta   90.00
_cell.angle_gamma   90.00
#
_symmetry.space_group_name_H-M   'P 1'
#
loop_
_entity.id
_entity.type
_entity.pdbx_description
1 polymer ?
#
loop_
_entity_poly.entity_id
_entity_poly.type
_entity_poly.pdbx_seq_one_letter_code
_entity_poly.pdbx_strand_id
1 'polypeptide(L)'
;MREDCDVLIVGAGPSGAVAAQEFARAGMRVTCLEQGDWPDYEKARAGYADFELVSRKHWNWDPNQRRAGGDYPIDDAESDVTALMYNGVGGSTVLYAAHWERFLPSDFRTRTMDGVGDDWPIGYWDLEPYYDEVERQFAVSGLEGDPALPPSTPPPLPPVPLNKLGRRGAEALNKLGWHWWPGSNAIATAEYGPLHACAQRTACPFGCPTGAKASADRTHWQSLAKDQVRLTVRATVEQVLLDDRGRAAGVTYLDADGVRHEVRAGVVVLCANAIGTPRIMLASADGSGVANSSGLVGRRLMMHPFGNAIGIFDEDLESWRGPLGQYLHSLEFYETDRSRGFVRGAKWNLIPSGAPLSFMLPGTWGDEPVWGPNFTRLLRERLGHSAIWGVICEDLPDLANRVLLDDGAAAGGVPGVRIQYRTSDNTRAMMAWHLERLSEVLDAMGATKKILNSGLRGTGWHLMGTTVMGDDPGSSVVDAHGQCHDVPNLYVFDGSVFPTSSGVNPTATIAANALRCARSLVARRRDVEVTS
;
A
#
# COMPACT_ATOMS: atom_id res chain seq x y z
N MET A 1 -36.91 -8.41 -0.50
CA MET A 1 -36.67 -7.17 0.28
C MET A 1 -36.06 -6.13 -0.67
N ARG A 2 -36.38 -4.84 -0.48
CA ARG A 2 -35.85 -3.78 -1.37
C ARG A 2 -34.39 -3.54 -1.02
N GLU A 3 -33.48 -3.54 -2.01
CA GLU A 3 -32.06 -3.19 -1.83
C GLU A 3 -31.92 -1.69 -1.60
N ASP A 4 -31.03 -1.30 -0.67
CA ASP A 4 -30.74 0.11 -0.37
C ASP A 4 -29.88 0.74 -1.46
N CYS A 5 -28.98 -0.05 -2.08
CA CYS A 5 -28.09 0.34 -3.18
C CYS A 5 -27.85 -0.83 -4.14
N ASP A 6 -27.34 -0.53 -5.32
CA ASP A 6 -26.98 -1.55 -6.32
C ASP A 6 -25.64 -2.19 -5.97
N VAL A 7 -24.68 -1.37 -5.50
CA VAL A 7 -23.35 -1.80 -5.07
C VAL A 7 -23.03 -1.20 -3.71
N LEU A 8 -22.62 -2.06 -2.79
CA LEU A 8 -22.07 -1.69 -1.50
C LEU A 8 -20.56 -1.93 -1.50
N ILE A 9 -19.77 -0.89 -1.25
CA ILE A 9 -18.32 -0.94 -1.13
C ILE A 9 -17.95 -0.86 0.37
N VAL A 10 -17.05 -1.71 0.82
CA VAL A 10 -16.51 -1.70 2.18
C VAL A 10 -15.05 -1.26 2.14
N GLY A 11 -14.78 -0.05 2.61
CA GLY A 11 -13.47 0.59 2.63
C GLY A 11 -13.30 1.69 1.59
N ALA A 12 -12.97 2.90 2.07
CA ALA A 12 -12.75 4.10 1.25
C ALA A 12 -11.27 4.34 0.92
N GLY A 13 -10.46 3.28 0.79
CA GLY A 13 -9.09 3.32 0.31
C GLY A 13 -9.00 3.54 -1.22
N PRO A 14 -7.80 3.44 -1.82
CA PRO A 14 -7.60 3.68 -3.26
C PRO A 14 -8.42 2.72 -4.13
N SER A 15 -8.53 1.45 -3.80
CA SER A 15 -9.33 0.48 -4.56
C SER A 15 -10.82 0.78 -4.50
N GLY A 16 -11.35 1.08 -3.30
CA GLY A 16 -12.76 1.47 -3.14
C GLY A 16 -13.10 2.78 -3.85
N ALA A 17 -12.18 3.74 -3.85
CA ALA A 17 -12.35 5.02 -4.53
C ALA A 17 -12.44 4.88 -6.05
N VAL A 18 -11.52 4.12 -6.65
CA VAL A 18 -11.50 3.85 -8.10
C VAL A 18 -12.73 3.04 -8.52
N ALA A 19 -13.11 2.02 -7.76
CA ALA A 19 -14.31 1.23 -8.02
C ALA A 19 -15.59 2.08 -7.90
N ALA A 20 -15.71 2.90 -6.83
CA ALA A 20 -16.85 3.79 -6.64
C ALA A 20 -17.02 4.78 -7.80
N GLN A 21 -15.91 5.34 -8.30
CA GLN A 21 -15.95 6.23 -9.46
C GLN A 21 -16.48 5.52 -10.72
N GLU A 22 -16.03 4.31 -10.98
CA GLU A 22 -16.45 3.55 -12.15
C GLU A 22 -17.92 3.13 -12.06
N PHE A 23 -18.39 2.67 -10.90
CA PHE A 23 -19.80 2.34 -10.70
C PHE A 23 -20.71 3.56 -10.78
N ALA A 24 -20.31 4.70 -10.21
CA ALA A 24 -21.05 5.95 -10.31
C ALA A 24 -21.16 6.44 -11.75
N ARG A 25 -20.06 6.35 -12.54
CA ARG A 25 -20.07 6.65 -13.99
C ARG A 25 -20.99 5.73 -14.79
N ALA A 26 -21.18 4.50 -14.33
CA ALA A 26 -22.11 3.56 -14.93
C ALA A 26 -23.57 3.80 -14.51
N GLY A 27 -23.86 4.83 -13.68
CA GLY A 27 -25.19 5.18 -13.23
C GLY A 27 -25.74 4.28 -12.11
N MET A 28 -24.90 3.51 -11.43
CA MET A 28 -25.30 2.62 -10.33
C MET A 28 -25.48 3.42 -9.04
N ARG A 29 -26.42 3.00 -8.18
CA ARG A 29 -26.57 3.53 -6.82
C ARG A 29 -25.48 2.91 -5.94
N VAL A 30 -24.49 3.71 -5.55
CA VAL A 30 -23.33 3.24 -4.78
C VAL A 30 -23.39 3.76 -3.34
N THR A 31 -23.21 2.84 -2.40
CA THR A 31 -22.94 3.17 -0.98
C THR A 31 -21.54 2.67 -0.63
N CYS A 32 -20.76 3.50 0.07
CA CYS A 32 -19.47 3.10 0.62
C CYS A 32 -19.48 3.27 2.13
N LEU A 33 -19.03 2.25 2.86
CA LEU A 33 -18.83 2.28 4.31
C LEU A 33 -17.34 2.35 4.63
N GLU A 34 -16.95 3.33 5.45
CA GLU A 34 -15.57 3.52 5.91
C GLU A 34 -15.55 3.56 7.45
N GLN A 35 -14.69 2.73 8.05
CA GLN A 35 -14.62 2.60 9.51
C GLN A 35 -14.06 3.84 10.21
N GLY A 36 -13.15 4.57 9.55
CA GLY A 36 -12.60 5.82 10.09
C GLY A 36 -13.33 7.06 9.61
N ASP A 37 -12.75 8.21 9.89
CA ASP A 37 -13.27 9.53 9.51
C ASP A 37 -12.46 10.14 8.35
N TRP A 38 -12.86 11.32 7.91
CA TRP A 38 -12.05 12.14 7.01
C TRP A 38 -10.73 12.54 7.66
N PRO A 39 -9.61 12.62 6.88
CA PRO A 39 -8.35 13.13 7.40
C PRO A 39 -8.47 14.58 7.86
N ASP A 40 -8.04 14.85 9.09
CA ASP A 40 -7.98 16.21 9.63
C ASP A 40 -6.64 16.86 9.29
N TYR A 41 -6.55 17.45 8.09
CA TYR A 41 -5.34 18.11 7.63
C TYR A 41 -4.96 19.36 8.41
N GLU A 42 -5.86 19.94 9.19
CA GLU A 42 -5.56 21.04 10.09
C GLU A 42 -4.60 20.61 11.22
N LYS A 43 -4.67 19.33 11.62
CA LYS A 43 -3.73 18.72 12.57
C LYS A 43 -2.38 18.32 11.94
N ALA A 44 -2.27 18.36 10.61
CA ALA A 44 -1.03 17.99 9.88
C ALA A 44 -0.19 19.21 9.48
N ARG A 45 -0.24 20.30 10.24
CA ARG A 45 0.36 21.59 9.88
C ARG A 45 1.89 21.54 9.95
N ALA A 46 2.55 21.18 8.86
CA ALA A 46 4.01 21.24 8.72
C ALA A 46 4.61 22.67 8.78
N GLY A 47 3.80 23.68 9.06
CA GLY A 47 4.25 25.07 9.29
C GLY A 47 4.49 25.40 10.76
N TYR A 48 4.13 24.52 11.69
CA TYR A 48 4.35 24.74 13.14
C TYR A 48 5.61 24.02 13.61
N ALA A 49 6.32 24.60 14.56
CA ALA A 49 7.59 24.05 15.07
C ALA A 49 7.45 22.66 15.71
N ASP A 50 6.28 22.32 16.20
CA ASP A 50 5.94 21.05 16.87
C ASP A 50 5.14 20.08 16.00
N PHE A 51 5.01 20.35 14.69
CA PHE A 51 4.16 19.55 13.79
C PHE A 51 4.48 18.06 13.80
N GLU A 52 5.74 17.66 13.91
CA GLU A 52 6.14 16.26 13.94
C GLU A 52 5.67 15.53 15.21
N LEU A 53 5.61 16.22 16.36
CA LEU A 53 5.10 15.66 17.62
C LEU A 53 3.58 15.46 17.54
N VAL A 54 2.87 16.47 17.06
CA VAL A 54 1.41 16.45 16.89
C VAL A 54 1.02 15.40 15.84
N SER A 55 1.73 15.38 14.70
CA SER A 55 1.49 14.45 13.61
C SER A 55 1.65 13.00 14.05
N ARG A 56 2.70 12.69 14.82
CA ARG A 56 2.93 11.31 15.30
C ARG A 56 1.79 10.75 16.13
N LYS A 57 1.06 11.55 16.86
CA LYS A 57 -0.09 11.11 17.64
C LYS A 57 -1.30 10.81 16.75
N HIS A 58 -1.65 11.72 15.84
CA HIS A 58 -2.88 11.65 15.04
C HIS A 58 -2.67 10.94 13.70
N TRP A 59 -1.44 10.94 13.19
CA TRP A 59 -1.05 10.43 11.88
C TRP A 59 -0.11 9.22 11.99
N ASN A 60 -0.08 8.55 13.14
CA ASN A 60 0.69 7.33 13.28
C ASN A 60 0.12 6.26 12.34
N TRP A 61 0.97 5.62 11.58
CA TRP A 61 0.59 4.53 10.67
C TRP A 61 0.31 3.20 11.39
N ASP A 62 0.75 3.04 12.64
CA ASP A 62 0.42 1.90 13.50
C ASP A 62 -0.94 2.14 14.18
N PRO A 63 -1.99 1.35 13.87
CA PRO A 63 -3.31 1.50 14.48
C PRO A 63 -3.29 1.33 16.00
N ASN A 64 -2.43 0.43 16.52
CA ASN A 64 -2.29 0.20 17.95
C ASN A 64 -1.73 1.41 18.71
N GLN A 65 -0.93 2.25 18.03
CA GLN A 65 -0.41 3.51 18.59
C GLN A 65 -1.36 4.69 18.32
N ARG A 66 -1.96 4.76 17.14
CA ARG A 66 -2.90 5.83 16.77
C ARG A 66 -4.18 5.79 17.59
N ARG A 67 -4.78 4.62 17.74
CA ARG A 67 -6.01 4.39 18.52
C ARG A 67 -7.14 5.36 18.16
N ALA A 68 -7.36 5.58 16.87
CA ALA A 68 -8.52 6.34 16.38
C ALA A 68 -9.80 5.49 16.51
N GLY A 69 -10.98 6.13 16.43
CA GLY A 69 -12.25 5.44 16.62
C GLY A 69 -12.55 4.30 15.64
N GLY A 70 -11.90 4.29 14.46
CA GLY A 70 -12.00 3.20 13.50
C GLY A 70 -10.90 2.13 13.62
N ASP A 71 -9.96 2.28 14.56
CA ASP A 71 -8.88 1.31 14.73
C ASP A 71 -9.35 0.13 15.61
N TYR A 72 -9.20 -1.09 15.11
CA TYR A 72 -9.39 -2.31 15.88
C TYR A 72 -8.03 -2.86 16.36
N PRO A 73 -7.98 -3.65 17.44
CA PRO A 73 -6.75 -4.23 17.95
C PRO A 73 -6.09 -5.18 16.96
N ILE A 74 -4.76 -5.07 16.83
CA ILE A 74 -3.94 -5.96 16.00
C ILE A 74 -2.86 -6.56 16.90
N ASP A 75 -2.99 -7.86 17.23
CA ASP A 75 -1.92 -8.59 17.91
C ASP A 75 -0.89 -9.06 16.88
N ASP A 76 0.28 -8.45 16.90
CA ASP A 76 1.42 -8.78 16.05
C ASP A 76 2.60 -9.38 16.83
N ALA A 77 2.36 -9.94 18.01
CA ALA A 77 3.41 -10.54 18.84
C ALA A 77 4.11 -11.72 18.14
N GLU A 78 3.39 -12.45 17.28
CA GLU A 78 3.92 -13.55 16.47
C GLU A 78 4.32 -13.12 15.06
N SER A 79 4.61 -11.81 14.83
CA SER A 79 4.97 -11.26 13.54
C SER A 79 6.37 -10.61 13.55
N ASP A 80 7.17 -10.92 12.55
CA ASP A 80 8.46 -10.25 12.33
C ASP A 80 8.28 -8.78 11.91
N VAL A 81 7.13 -8.43 11.31
CA VAL A 81 6.82 -7.11 10.77
C VAL A 81 5.47 -6.63 11.31
N THR A 82 5.42 -5.39 11.82
CA THR A 82 4.17 -4.75 12.25
C THR A 82 3.34 -4.31 11.05
N ALA A 83 2.08 -4.73 10.99
CA ALA A 83 1.14 -4.27 9.96
C ALA A 83 0.76 -2.81 10.17
N LEU A 84 0.96 -1.99 9.15
CA LEU A 84 0.75 -0.57 9.17
C LEU A 84 -0.36 -0.18 8.19
N MET A 85 -1.30 0.66 8.63
CA MET A 85 -2.42 1.12 7.80
C MET A 85 -3.03 2.41 8.33
N TYR A 86 -3.76 3.09 7.48
CA TYR A 86 -4.61 4.20 7.88
C TYR A 86 -6.07 3.82 7.66
N ASN A 87 -6.86 3.88 8.73
CA ASN A 87 -8.29 3.64 8.74
C ASN A 87 -9.01 4.99 8.68
N GLY A 88 -9.52 5.33 7.52
CA GLY A 88 -10.19 6.59 7.22
C GLY A 88 -10.32 6.82 5.72
N VAL A 89 -11.06 7.85 5.34
CA VAL A 89 -11.30 8.20 3.94
C VAL A 89 -9.97 8.48 3.23
N GLY A 90 -9.72 7.77 2.14
CA GLY A 90 -8.46 7.75 1.42
C GLY A 90 -7.56 6.54 1.74
N GLY A 91 -7.84 5.82 2.85
CA GLY A 91 -7.05 4.66 3.26
C GLY A 91 -5.57 4.99 3.42
N SER A 92 -4.70 4.00 3.32
CA SER A 92 -3.26 4.16 3.52
C SER A 92 -2.58 5.16 2.57
N THR A 93 -3.25 5.62 1.48
CA THR A 93 -2.72 6.70 0.63
C THR A 93 -2.64 8.05 1.35
N VAL A 94 -3.33 8.21 2.48
CA VAL A 94 -3.22 9.40 3.33
C VAL A 94 -1.85 9.49 4.00
N LEU A 95 -1.22 8.35 4.33
CA LEU A 95 0.07 8.28 5.04
C LEU A 95 1.23 7.74 4.19
N TYR A 96 0.99 7.20 2.98
CA TYR A 96 2.05 6.61 2.17
C TYR A 96 3.08 7.64 1.68
N ALA A 97 4.25 7.15 1.29
CA ALA A 97 5.30 7.97 0.68
C ALA A 97 5.03 8.30 -0.81
N ALA A 98 3.96 7.74 -1.37
CA ALA A 98 3.48 7.95 -2.73
C ALA A 98 4.37 7.37 -3.84
N HIS A 99 5.18 6.36 -3.55
CA HIS A 99 5.84 5.59 -4.61
C HIS A 99 4.79 4.95 -5.51
N TRP A 100 5.01 4.97 -6.84
CA TRP A 100 4.01 4.51 -7.81
C TRP A 100 4.65 3.74 -8.95
N GLU A 101 5.06 2.50 -8.69
CA GLU A 101 5.61 1.60 -9.68
C GLU A 101 4.56 0.61 -10.18
N ARG A 102 4.66 0.24 -11.45
CA ARG A 102 3.94 -0.89 -12.03
C ARG A 102 4.67 -2.19 -11.68
N PHE A 103 3.96 -3.27 -11.48
CA PHE A 103 4.57 -4.60 -11.44
C PHE A 103 5.22 -4.93 -12.79
N LEU A 104 6.28 -5.71 -12.78
CA LEU A 104 6.95 -6.15 -14.00
C LEU A 104 6.23 -7.37 -14.61
N PRO A 105 6.37 -7.64 -15.91
CA PRO A 105 5.77 -8.83 -16.52
C PRO A 105 6.17 -10.16 -15.84
N SER A 106 7.38 -10.25 -15.30
CA SER A 106 7.89 -11.41 -14.56
C SER A 106 7.13 -11.66 -13.26
N ASP A 107 6.60 -10.61 -12.61
CA ASP A 107 5.87 -10.71 -11.34
C ASP A 107 4.55 -11.50 -11.48
N PHE A 108 3.99 -11.54 -12.68
CA PHE A 108 2.77 -12.28 -12.98
C PHE A 108 3.03 -13.77 -13.31
N ARG A 109 4.29 -14.21 -13.43
CA ARG A 109 4.70 -15.54 -13.85
C ARG A 109 5.74 -16.17 -12.92
N THR A 110 5.65 -15.86 -11.64
CA THR A 110 6.62 -16.26 -10.61
C THR A 110 6.77 -17.80 -10.52
N ARG A 111 5.66 -18.54 -10.60
CA ARG A 111 5.69 -20.00 -10.57
C ARG A 111 6.35 -20.58 -11.81
N THR A 112 5.98 -20.10 -12.98
CA THR A 112 6.53 -20.56 -14.26
C THR A 112 8.01 -20.22 -14.39
N MET A 113 8.44 -19.02 -14.00
CA MET A 113 9.81 -18.55 -14.19
C MET A 113 10.76 -19.05 -13.12
N ASP A 114 10.34 -19.04 -11.87
CA ASP A 114 11.24 -19.26 -10.72
C ASP A 114 10.90 -20.50 -9.90
N GLY A 115 9.74 -21.11 -10.11
CA GLY A 115 9.31 -22.32 -9.43
C GLY A 115 8.76 -22.07 -8.01
N VAL A 116 8.54 -20.79 -7.63
CA VAL A 116 8.02 -20.37 -6.32
C VAL A 116 6.73 -19.59 -6.48
N GLY A 117 5.95 -19.49 -5.41
CA GLY A 117 4.67 -18.76 -5.43
C GLY A 117 3.69 -19.36 -6.45
N ASP A 118 2.85 -18.52 -7.02
CA ASP A 118 1.89 -18.88 -8.07
C ASP A 118 1.97 -17.89 -9.23
N ASP A 119 1.55 -18.33 -10.43
CA ASP A 119 1.27 -17.42 -11.53
C ASP A 119 -0.06 -16.70 -11.27
N TRP A 120 -0.16 -15.47 -11.69
CA TRP A 120 -1.42 -14.76 -11.71
C TRP A 120 -2.31 -15.28 -12.84
N PRO A 121 -3.65 -15.34 -12.67
CA PRO A 121 -4.57 -15.70 -13.76
C PRO A 121 -4.67 -14.61 -14.84
N ILE A 122 -3.97 -13.48 -14.64
CA ILE A 122 -3.82 -12.36 -15.57
C ILE A 122 -2.35 -12.04 -15.78
N GLY A 123 -2.04 -11.28 -16.82
CA GLY A 123 -0.67 -10.81 -17.09
C GLY A 123 -0.54 -9.29 -17.01
N TYR A 124 0.68 -8.79 -17.22
CA TYR A 124 0.98 -7.37 -17.26
C TYR A 124 0.10 -6.62 -18.28
N TRP A 125 -0.05 -7.18 -19.48
CA TRP A 125 -0.77 -6.54 -20.58
C TRP A 125 -2.28 -6.47 -20.36
N ASP A 126 -2.83 -7.31 -19.47
CA ASP A 126 -4.22 -7.21 -19.04
C ASP A 126 -4.44 -6.02 -18.10
N LEU A 127 -3.38 -5.52 -17.44
CA LEU A 127 -3.42 -4.38 -16.52
C LEU A 127 -2.88 -3.08 -17.15
N GLU A 128 -2.08 -3.15 -18.19
CA GLU A 128 -1.39 -2.01 -18.78
C GLU A 128 -2.31 -0.82 -19.08
N PRO A 129 -3.48 -0.98 -19.75
CA PRO A 129 -4.39 0.15 -20.02
C PRO A 129 -4.96 0.78 -18.75
N TYR A 130 -5.08 0.00 -17.69
CA TYR A 130 -5.59 0.47 -16.40
C TYR A 130 -4.51 1.18 -15.58
N TYR A 131 -3.25 0.77 -15.70
CA TYR A 131 -2.12 1.53 -15.15
C TYR A 131 -2.10 2.95 -15.70
N ASP A 132 -2.19 3.12 -17.02
CA ASP A 132 -2.23 4.41 -17.68
C ASP A 132 -3.35 5.31 -17.15
N GLU A 133 -4.50 4.74 -16.87
CA GLU A 133 -5.64 5.50 -16.37
C GLU A 133 -5.49 5.88 -14.90
N VAL A 134 -5.09 4.96 -14.03
CA VAL A 134 -4.91 5.30 -12.60
C VAL A 134 -3.73 6.24 -12.38
N GLU A 135 -2.70 6.22 -13.22
CA GLU A 135 -1.62 7.20 -13.19
C GLU A 135 -2.13 8.62 -13.45
N ARG A 136 -3.05 8.79 -14.40
CA ARG A 136 -3.72 10.08 -14.62
C ARG A 136 -4.63 10.46 -13.44
N GLN A 137 -5.36 9.51 -12.86
CA GLN A 137 -6.24 9.77 -11.71
C GLN A 137 -5.47 10.18 -10.45
N PHE A 138 -4.26 9.64 -10.27
CA PHE A 138 -3.39 9.93 -9.13
C PHE A 138 -2.26 10.90 -9.43
N ALA A 139 -2.35 11.68 -10.53
CA ALA A 139 -1.38 12.72 -10.88
C ALA A 139 0.08 12.26 -10.76
N VAL A 140 0.38 11.09 -11.30
CA VAL A 140 1.71 10.47 -11.19
C VAL A 140 2.74 11.32 -11.92
N SER A 141 3.83 11.62 -11.24
CA SER A 141 5.02 12.26 -11.82
C SER A 141 6.10 11.21 -12.05
N GLY A 142 6.77 11.28 -13.19
CA GLY A 142 7.80 10.31 -13.58
C GLY A 142 8.42 10.64 -14.92
N LEU A 143 9.26 9.75 -15.41
CA LEU A 143 9.91 9.83 -16.71
C LEU A 143 9.67 8.53 -17.47
N GLU A 144 9.23 8.63 -18.72
CA GLU A 144 9.09 7.48 -19.61
C GLU A 144 10.45 6.92 -20.05
N GLY A 145 10.45 5.70 -20.59
CA GLY A 145 11.63 5.12 -21.25
C GLY A 145 12.63 4.47 -20.28
N ASP A 146 12.22 4.09 -19.08
CA ASP A 146 13.03 3.25 -18.19
C ASP A 146 13.34 1.93 -18.87
N PRO A 147 14.62 1.59 -19.12
CA PRO A 147 15.00 0.36 -19.82
C PRO A 147 14.69 -0.91 -19.02
N ALA A 148 14.44 -0.83 -17.72
CA ALA A 148 14.06 -1.95 -16.88
C ALA A 148 12.55 -2.27 -16.95
N LEU A 149 11.75 -1.39 -17.55
CA LEU A 149 10.29 -1.52 -17.62
C LEU A 149 9.81 -1.70 -19.07
N PRO A 150 8.66 -2.34 -19.29
CA PRO A 150 8.01 -2.34 -20.60
C PRO A 150 7.73 -0.91 -21.08
N PRO A 151 7.69 -0.66 -22.41
CA PRO A 151 7.21 0.61 -22.95
C PRO A 151 5.83 0.96 -22.41
N SER A 152 5.62 2.21 -22.03
CA SER A 152 4.36 2.72 -21.48
C SER A 152 4.08 4.12 -21.98
N THR A 153 2.84 4.62 -21.79
CA THR A 153 2.54 6.03 -22.03
C THR A 153 3.29 6.91 -21.02
N PRO A 154 3.68 8.16 -21.42
CA PRO A 154 4.31 9.08 -20.50
C PRO A 154 3.44 9.34 -19.25
N PRO A 155 4.02 9.37 -18.04
CA PRO A 155 3.32 9.86 -16.85
C PRO A 155 2.74 11.26 -17.08
N PRO A 156 1.59 11.60 -16.46
CA PRO A 156 0.93 12.89 -16.70
C PRO A 156 1.74 14.11 -16.26
N LEU A 157 2.70 13.92 -15.36
CA LEU A 157 3.55 15.01 -14.84
C LEU A 157 5.03 14.66 -14.95
N PRO A 158 5.90 15.67 -15.14
CA PRO A 158 7.35 15.44 -15.15
C PRO A 158 7.85 14.93 -13.80
N PRO A 159 8.99 14.22 -13.78
CA PRO A 159 9.55 13.68 -12.56
C PRO A 159 9.93 14.78 -11.56
N VAL A 160 10.01 14.39 -10.28
CA VAL A 160 10.55 15.27 -9.25
C VAL A 160 11.99 15.65 -9.63
N PRO A 161 12.33 16.96 -9.66
CA PRO A 161 13.68 17.39 -9.99
C PRO A 161 14.72 16.83 -9.01
N LEU A 162 15.80 16.28 -9.55
CA LEU A 162 16.91 15.79 -8.73
C LEU A 162 17.61 16.96 -8.03
N ASN A 163 17.58 16.96 -6.71
CA ASN A 163 18.38 17.87 -5.90
C ASN A 163 19.85 17.38 -5.80
N LYS A 164 20.63 17.94 -4.89
CA LYS A 164 22.03 17.55 -4.66
C LYS A 164 22.17 16.08 -4.28
N LEU A 165 21.29 15.58 -3.40
CA LEU A 165 21.24 14.18 -2.99
C LEU A 165 20.93 13.25 -4.19
N GLY A 166 19.88 13.57 -4.96
CA GLY A 166 19.47 12.76 -6.11
C GLY A 166 20.56 12.68 -7.18
N ARG A 167 21.22 13.82 -7.49
CA ARG A 167 22.35 13.84 -8.42
C ARG A 167 23.53 13.01 -7.92
N ARG A 168 23.88 13.09 -6.63
CA ARG A 168 24.97 12.32 -6.05
C ARG A 168 24.67 10.80 -6.12
N GLY A 169 23.42 10.38 -5.89
CA GLY A 169 23.00 8.98 -6.07
C GLY A 169 23.14 8.50 -7.52
N ALA A 170 22.64 9.29 -8.48
CA ALA A 170 22.74 8.98 -9.90
C ALA A 170 24.19 8.88 -10.39
N GLU A 171 25.06 9.81 -9.98
CA GLU A 171 26.51 9.77 -10.29
C GLU A 171 27.17 8.49 -9.74
N ALA A 172 26.79 8.05 -8.54
CA ALA A 172 27.36 6.84 -7.94
C ALA A 172 26.94 5.59 -8.70
N LEU A 173 25.66 5.48 -9.08
CA LEU A 173 25.18 4.34 -9.87
C LEU A 173 25.81 4.34 -11.28
N ASN A 174 25.98 5.50 -11.91
CA ASN A 174 26.72 5.62 -13.17
C ASN A 174 28.19 5.16 -13.06
N LYS A 175 28.89 5.47 -11.95
CA LYS A 175 30.27 4.98 -11.69
C LYS A 175 30.33 3.47 -11.59
N LEU A 176 29.29 2.83 -11.02
CA LEU A 176 29.19 1.39 -10.87
C LEU A 176 28.70 0.71 -12.16
N GLY A 177 28.18 1.45 -13.13
CA GLY A 177 27.54 0.93 -14.33
C GLY A 177 26.18 0.27 -14.03
N TRP A 178 25.53 0.68 -12.96
CA TRP A 178 24.24 0.12 -12.51
C TRP A 178 23.07 0.98 -12.92
N HIS A 179 21.93 0.30 -13.13
CA HIS A 179 20.65 0.93 -13.48
C HIS A 179 20.17 1.91 -12.42
N TRP A 180 19.64 3.02 -12.89
CA TRP A 180 18.81 3.94 -12.12
C TRP A 180 17.87 4.71 -13.03
N TRP A 181 16.74 5.14 -12.49
CA TRP A 181 15.78 5.98 -13.17
C TRP A 181 15.15 7.00 -12.22
N PRO A 182 14.68 8.18 -12.70
CA PRO A 182 13.89 9.08 -11.87
C PRO A 182 12.68 8.38 -11.30
N GLY A 183 12.43 8.55 -9.99
CA GLY A 183 11.36 7.85 -9.28
C GLY A 183 9.97 8.23 -9.79
N SER A 184 9.12 7.23 -9.97
CA SER A 184 7.69 7.41 -10.22
C SER A 184 6.97 7.65 -8.90
N ASN A 185 6.19 8.76 -8.81
CA ASN A 185 5.54 9.16 -7.56
C ASN A 185 4.13 9.70 -7.82
N ALA A 186 3.16 9.32 -7.01
CA ALA A 186 1.84 9.96 -6.98
C ALA A 186 1.92 11.30 -6.21
N ILE A 187 2.73 12.22 -6.74
CA ILE A 187 3.00 13.55 -6.20
C ILE A 187 2.98 14.55 -7.35
N ALA A 188 2.10 15.53 -7.31
CA ALA A 188 2.00 16.55 -8.31
C ALA A 188 3.26 17.47 -8.31
N THR A 189 3.97 17.53 -9.42
CA THR A 189 5.12 18.42 -9.63
C THR A 189 4.73 19.76 -10.24
N ALA A 190 3.47 19.86 -10.70
CA ALA A 190 2.78 21.08 -11.15
C ALA A 190 1.33 21.05 -10.65
N GLU A 191 0.58 22.12 -10.82
CA GLU A 191 -0.86 22.13 -10.54
C GLU A 191 -1.57 21.08 -11.41
N TYR A 192 -2.38 20.20 -10.77
CA TYR A 192 -3.08 19.13 -11.46
C TYR A 192 -4.41 18.80 -10.77
N GLY A 193 -5.53 19.16 -11.36
CA GLY A 193 -6.85 18.98 -10.76
C GLY A 193 -6.93 19.62 -9.37
N PRO A 194 -7.26 18.87 -8.31
CA PRO A 194 -7.33 19.41 -6.95
C PRO A 194 -5.96 19.50 -6.25
N LEU A 195 -4.87 19.12 -6.91
CA LEU A 195 -3.53 19.04 -6.30
C LEU A 195 -2.67 20.24 -6.67
N HIS A 196 -1.92 20.73 -5.69
CA HIS A 196 -0.94 21.80 -5.87
C HIS A 196 0.46 21.25 -6.15
N ALA A 197 1.34 22.08 -6.71
CA ALA A 197 2.73 21.70 -6.92
C ALA A 197 3.47 21.39 -5.60
N CYS A 198 4.31 20.36 -5.61
CA CYS A 198 5.07 19.91 -4.45
C CYS A 198 6.07 20.97 -3.95
N ALA A 199 5.93 21.39 -2.70
CA ALA A 199 6.84 22.34 -2.05
C ALA A 199 8.08 21.66 -1.41
N GLN A 200 8.30 20.36 -1.63
CA GLN A 200 9.48 19.60 -1.19
C GLN A 200 9.76 19.69 0.34
N ARG A 201 8.74 19.50 1.16
CA ARG A 201 8.80 19.66 2.63
C ARG A 201 8.98 18.36 3.40
N THR A 202 9.23 17.23 2.75
CA THR A 202 9.40 15.89 3.38
C THR A 202 8.25 15.42 4.28
N ALA A 203 7.08 16.03 4.20
CA ALA A 203 5.93 15.78 5.06
C ALA A 203 4.90 14.82 4.44
N CYS A 204 5.25 14.00 3.44
CA CYS A 204 4.31 13.10 2.75
C CYS A 204 3.59 12.13 3.69
N PRO A 205 4.26 11.44 4.65
CA PRO A 205 3.59 10.52 5.56
C PRO A 205 2.75 11.22 6.64
N PHE A 206 2.83 12.54 6.73
CA PHE A 206 2.10 13.34 7.71
C PHE A 206 0.96 14.14 7.07
N GLY A 207 0.31 13.57 6.04
CA GLY A 207 -0.86 14.14 5.41
C GLY A 207 -0.60 15.20 4.34
N CYS A 208 0.65 15.47 3.95
CA CYS A 208 1.01 16.46 2.91
C CYS A 208 0.27 17.81 3.03
N PRO A 209 0.71 18.72 3.90
CA PRO A 209 -0.01 19.96 4.22
C PRO A 209 -0.17 20.92 3.03
N THR A 210 0.63 20.77 1.97
CA THR A 210 0.52 21.57 0.74
C THR A 210 -0.43 21.00 -0.29
N GLY A 211 -0.97 19.79 -0.07
CA GLY A 211 -1.92 19.19 -0.99
C GLY A 211 -1.33 18.61 -2.28
N ALA A 212 0.00 18.48 -2.37
CA ALA A 212 0.66 17.97 -3.57
C ALA A 212 0.62 16.44 -3.72
N LYS A 213 0.53 15.70 -2.59
CA LYS A 213 0.46 14.24 -2.62
C LYS A 213 -0.94 13.78 -2.99
N ALA A 214 -1.03 12.94 -4.03
CA ALA A 214 -2.27 12.35 -4.48
C ALA A 214 -2.69 11.21 -3.53
N SER A 215 -3.63 11.48 -2.65
CA SER A 215 -4.30 10.50 -1.82
C SER A 215 -5.77 10.38 -2.26
N ALA A 216 -6.37 9.20 -2.12
CA ALA A 216 -7.68 8.90 -2.67
C ALA A 216 -8.81 9.79 -2.09
N ASP A 217 -8.65 10.31 -0.86
CA ASP A 217 -9.55 11.31 -0.30
C ASP A 217 -9.58 12.60 -1.15
N ARG A 218 -8.42 13.06 -1.63
CA ARG A 218 -8.27 14.29 -2.43
C ARG A 218 -8.62 14.08 -3.89
N THR A 219 -8.11 13.01 -4.48
CA THR A 219 -8.26 12.76 -5.92
C THR A 219 -9.65 12.24 -6.31
N HIS A 220 -10.35 11.56 -5.39
CA HIS A 220 -11.63 10.91 -5.67
C HIS A 220 -12.73 11.33 -4.68
N TRP A 221 -12.58 11.01 -3.38
CA TRP A 221 -13.69 11.10 -2.44
C TRP A 221 -14.24 12.50 -2.21
N GLN A 222 -13.41 13.54 -2.30
CA GLN A 222 -13.90 14.93 -2.17
C GLN A 222 -14.94 15.30 -3.25
N SER A 223 -14.88 14.71 -4.43
CA SER A 223 -15.88 14.91 -5.49
C SER A 223 -16.99 13.87 -5.43
N LEU A 224 -16.65 12.58 -5.28
CA LEU A 224 -17.62 11.48 -5.33
C LEU A 224 -18.65 11.55 -4.20
N ALA A 225 -18.22 11.86 -2.98
CA ALA A 225 -19.08 11.90 -1.81
C ALA A 225 -20.08 13.08 -1.81
N LYS A 226 -19.90 14.09 -2.69
CA LYS A 226 -20.83 15.23 -2.77
C LYS A 226 -22.11 14.87 -3.51
N ASP A 227 -22.00 14.23 -4.68
CA ASP A 227 -23.09 14.18 -5.63
C ASP A 227 -23.36 12.78 -6.22
N GLN A 228 -22.46 11.80 -6.03
CA GLN A 228 -22.51 10.57 -6.79
C GLN A 228 -22.53 9.28 -5.95
N VAL A 229 -21.95 9.30 -4.77
CA VAL A 229 -21.79 8.12 -3.91
C VAL A 229 -22.20 8.46 -2.48
N ARG A 230 -23.03 7.63 -1.86
CA ARG A 230 -23.30 7.74 -0.42
C ARG A 230 -22.11 7.19 0.37
N LEU A 231 -21.25 8.07 0.87
CA LEU A 231 -20.16 7.70 1.77
C LEU A 231 -20.62 7.83 3.23
N THR A 232 -20.58 6.73 3.98
CA THR A 232 -20.83 6.73 5.43
C THR A 232 -19.51 6.45 6.14
N VAL A 233 -19.04 7.41 6.91
CA VAL A 233 -17.84 7.31 7.75
C VAL A 233 -18.17 6.84 9.16
N ARG A 234 -17.15 6.40 9.92
CA ARG A 234 -17.29 5.78 11.26
C ARG A 234 -18.27 4.61 11.25
N ALA A 235 -18.25 3.86 10.16
CA ALA A 235 -19.09 2.69 9.92
C ALA A 235 -18.21 1.45 9.84
N THR A 236 -18.01 0.78 10.98
CA THR A 236 -17.16 -0.40 11.07
C THR A 236 -17.95 -1.65 10.69
N VAL A 237 -17.69 -2.18 9.50
CA VAL A 237 -18.35 -3.40 9.03
C VAL A 237 -17.93 -4.59 9.89
N GLU A 238 -18.93 -5.32 10.40
CA GLU A 238 -18.77 -6.52 11.20
C GLU A 238 -18.68 -7.76 10.32
N GLN A 239 -19.70 -8.01 9.49
CA GLN A 239 -19.84 -9.22 8.69
C GLN A 239 -20.65 -8.98 7.40
N VAL A 240 -20.45 -9.86 6.42
CA VAL A 240 -21.29 -10.00 5.23
C VAL A 240 -22.51 -10.85 5.58
N LEU A 241 -23.68 -10.39 5.18
CA LEU A 241 -24.95 -11.12 5.29
C LEU A 241 -25.18 -11.98 4.05
N LEU A 242 -25.66 -13.20 4.24
CA LEU A 242 -26.07 -14.08 3.16
C LEU A 242 -27.61 -14.21 3.12
N ASP A 243 -28.17 -14.38 1.93
CA ASP A 243 -29.56 -14.78 1.74
C ASP A 243 -29.72 -16.30 1.80
N ASP A 244 -30.97 -16.79 1.74
CA ASP A 244 -31.31 -18.22 1.78
C ASP A 244 -30.73 -19.04 0.60
N ARG A 245 -30.18 -18.35 -0.42
CA ARG A 245 -29.53 -18.97 -1.60
C ARG A 245 -28.02 -18.92 -1.51
N GLY A 246 -27.44 -18.46 -0.38
CA GLY A 246 -26.01 -18.31 -0.19
C GLY A 246 -25.38 -17.13 -0.94
N ARG A 247 -26.18 -16.16 -1.41
CA ARG A 247 -25.69 -14.95 -2.04
C ARG A 247 -25.50 -13.83 -1.01
N ALA A 248 -24.56 -12.93 -1.22
CA ALA A 248 -24.43 -11.75 -0.39
C ALA A 248 -25.70 -10.87 -0.47
N ALA A 249 -26.29 -10.59 0.68
CA ALA A 249 -27.49 -9.76 0.81
C ALA A 249 -27.19 -8.33 1.29
N GLY A 250 -25.95 -8.09 1.74
CA GLY A 250 -25.50 -6.83 2.33
C GLY A 250 -24.48 -7.05 3.43
N VAL A 251 -24.40 -6.10 4.35
CA VAL A 251 -23.51 -6.19 5.52
C VAL A 251 -24.19 -5.67 6.79
N THR A 252 -23.68 -6.07 7.96
CA THR A 252 -23.91 -5.34 9.21
C THR A 252 -22.70 -4.46 9.53
N TYR A 253 -22.93 -3.30 10.14
CA TYR A 253 -21.89 -2.42 10.62
C TYR A 253 -22.27 -1.75 11.94
N LEU A 254 -21.28 -1.33 12.71
CA LEU A 254 -21.42 -0.50 13.88
C LEU A 254 -21.14 0.97 13.51
N ASP A 255 -21.99 1.89 13.96
CA ASP A 255 -21.74 3.31 13.85
C ASP A 255 -20.81 3.82 14.98
N ALA A 256 -20.58 5.14 15.01
CA ALA A 256 -19.73 5.78 16.02
C ALA A 256 -20.20 5.59 17.48
N ASP A 257 -21.49 5.35 17.67
CA ASP A 257 -22.11 5.16 18.98
C ASP A 257 -22.20 3.66 19.37
N GLY A 258 -21.69 2.77 18.50
CA GLY A 258 -21.73 1.31 18.67
C GLY A 258 -23.11 0.72 18.36
N VAL A 259 -24.00 1.45 17.70
CA VAL A 259 -25.30 0.96 17.27
C VAL A 259 -25.14 0.15 16.00
N ARG A 260 -25.74 -1.06 15.99
CA ARG A 260 -25.70 -1.95 14.82
C ARG A 260 -26.74 -1.54 13.79
N HIS A 261 -26.28 -1.45 12.55
CA HIS A 261 -27.07 -1.17 11.37
C HIS A 261 -26.90 -2.27 10.32
N GLU A 262 -27.85 -2.34 9.40
CA GLU A 262 -27.82 -3.23 8.23
C GLU A 262 -27.96 -2.40 6.96
N VAL A 263 -27.15 -2.70 5.93
CA VAL A 263 -27.30 -2.16 4.57
C VAL A 263 -27.44 -3.33 3.60
N ARG A 264 -28.51 -3.29 2.79
CA ARG A 264 -28.79 -4.29 1.76
C ARG A 264 -28.33 -3.83 0.38
N ALA A 265 -27.71 -4.75 -0.36
CA ALA A 265 -27.17 -4.46 -1.69
C ALA A 265 -27.27 -5.66 -2.63
N GLY A 266 -27.38 -5.37 -3.93
CA GLY A 266 -27.34 -6.40 -4.96
C GLY A 266 -25.94 -7.00 -5.16
N VAL A 267 -24.89 -6.21 -4.90
CA VAL A 267 -23.48 -6.61 -4.98
C VAL A 267 -22.73 -6.04 -3.77
N VAL A 268 -21.84 -6.83 -3.17
CA VAL A 268 -20.93 -6.41 -2.10
C VAL A 268 -19.49 -6.49 -2.60
N VAL A 269 -18.72 -5.41 -2.42
CA VAL A 269 -17.30 -5.30 -2.82
C VAL A 269 -16.47 -4.97 -1.59
N LEU A 270 -15.56 -5.86 -1.22
CA LEU A 270 -14.63 -5.66 -0.12
C LEU A 270 -13.35 -4.98 -0.62
N CYS A 271 -12.96 -3.89 0.05
CA CYS A 271 -11.81 -3.05 -0.23
C CYS A 271 -11.08 -2.65 1.07
N ALA A 272 -11.08 -3.53 2.07
CA ALA A 272 -10.64 -3.25 3.44
C ALA A 272 -9.19 -3.69 3.74
N ASN A 273 -8.36 -3.87 2.70
CA ASN A 273 -6.98 -4.36 2.68
C ASN A 273 -6.80 -5.81 3.16
N ALA A 274 -5.55 -6.34 3.08
CA ALA A 274 -5.28 -7.74 3.39
C ALA A 274 -5.34 -8.10 4.90
N ILE A 275 -5.74 -7.18 5.75
CA ILE A 275 -6.04 -7.44 7.18
C ILE A 275 -7.53 -7.30 7.44
N GLY A 276 -8.15 -6.20 7.00
CA GLY A 276 -9.57 -5.92 7.24
C GLY A 276 -10.50 -6.80 6.41
N THR A 277 -10.16 -7.09 5.16
CA THR A 277 -10.97 -7.95 4.28
C THR A 277 -11.09 -9.37 4.85
N PRO A 278 -10.01 -10.10 5.16
CA PRO A 278 -10.15 -11.42 5.78
C PRO A 278 -10.78 -11.36 7.18
N ARG A 279 -10.58 -10.28 7.97
CA ARG A 279 -11.28 -10.12 9.26
C ARG A 279 -12.79 -10.15 9.07
N ILE A 280 -13.32 -9.38 8.12
CA ILE A 280 -14.76 -9.33 7.82
C ILE A 280 -15.23 -10.70 7.31
N MET A 281 -14.50 -11.31 6.37
CA MET A 281 -14.90 -12.61 5.80
C MET A 281 -14.90 -13.72 6.85
N LEU A 282 -13.88 -13.80 7.71
CA LEU A 282 -13.79 -14.80 8.78
C LEU A 282 -14.84 -14.59 9.87
N ALA A 283 -15.21 -13.35 10.19
CA ALA A 283 -16.24 -13.03 11.18
C ALA A 283 -17.68 -13.28 10.66
N SER A 284 -17.85 -13.50 9.36
CA SER A 284 -19.16 -13.74 8.74
C SER A 284 -19.65 -15.18 8.95
N ALA A 285 -20.93 -15.42 8.67
CA ALA A 285 -21.57 -16.74 8.77
C ALA A 285 -21.35 -17.40 10.16
N ASP A 286 -21.66 -16.64 11.22
CA ASP A 286 -21.52 -17.06 12.63
C ASP A 286 -20.09 -17.53 12.99
N GLY A 287 -19.08 -16.92 12.37
CA GLY A 287 -17.67 -17.25 12.59
C GLY A 287 -17.15 -18.47 11.82
N SER A 288 -17.97 -19.08 10.98
CA SER A 288 -17.51 -20.16 10.08
C SER A 288 -16.77 -19.63 8.85
N GLY A 289 -16.91 -18.31 8.59
CA GLY A 289 -16.33 -17.61 7.45
C GLY A 289 -17.19 -17.65 6.20
N VAL A 290 -17.17 -16.58 5.40
CA VAL A 290 -17.81 -16.51 4.09
C VAL A 290 -16.76 -16.67 2.98
N ALA A 291 -17.13 -17.34 1.88
CA ALA A 291 -16.27 -17.61 0.72
C ALA A 291 -14.94 -18.29 1.11
N ASN A 292 -14.97 -19.24 2.04
CA ASN A 292 -13.79 -19.89 2.60
C ASN A 292 -13.78 -21.43 2.42
N SER A 293 -14.42 -21.96 1.38
CA SER A 293 -14.43 -23.41 1.11
C SER A 293 -13.02 -23.96 0.86
N SER A 294 -12.12 -23.15 0.29
CA SER A 294 -10.70 -23.50 0.10
C SER A 294 -9.89 -23.47 1.40
N GLY A 295 -10.39 -22.87 2.49
CA GLY A 295 -9.64 -22.64 3.74
C GLY A 295 -8.49 -21.62 3.60
N LEU A 296 -8.49 -20.78 2.55
CA LEU A 296 -7.42 -19.83 2.24
C LEU A 296 -7.70 -18.40 2.71
N VAL A 297 -8.91 -18.06 3.12
CA VAL A 297 -9.20 -16.73 3.68
C VAL A 297 -8.32 -16.47 4.90
N GLY A 298 -7.61 -15.36 4.87
CA GLY A 298 -6.67 -14.96 5.90
C GLY A 298 -5.26 -15.56 5.75
N ARG A 299 -5.02 -16.52 4.86
CA ARG A 299 -3.70 -17.15 4.67
C ARG A 299 -2.89 -16.50 3.56
N ARG A 300 -1.59 -16.76 3.56
CA ARG A 300 -0.62 -16.25 2.56
C ARG A 300 -0.41 -14.73 2.65
N LEU A 301 -0.51 -14.17 3.87
CA LEU A 301 -0.18 -12.76 4.10
C LEU A 301 1.24 -12.46 3.65
N MET A 302 1.40 -11.45 2.82
CA MET A 302 2.67 -10.89 2.37
C MET A 302 2.76 -9.43 2.79
N MET A 303 3.95 -9.07 3.35
CA MET A 303 4.27 -7.71 3.76
C MET A 303 5.73 -7.47 3.38
N HIS A 304 6.02 -6.68 2.36
CA HIS A 304 7.39 -6.46 1.89
C HIS A 304 8.36 -6.19 3.03
N PRO A 305 9.26 -7.12 3.41
CA PRO A 305 10.33 -6.82 4.34
C PRO A 305 11.21 -5.71 3.80
N PHE A 306 11.48 -4.74 4.66
CA PHE A 306 12.20 -3.53 4.31
C PHE A 306 13.50 -3.42 5.10
N GLY A 307 14.53 -2.95 4.42
CA GLY A 307 15.81 -2.58 5.01
C GLY A 307 16.28 -1.24 4.48
N ASN A 308 17.32 -0.69 5.07
CA ASN A 308 17.96 0.49 4.54
C ASN A 308 19.47 0.50 4.75
N ALA A 309 20.16 1.18 3.83
CA ALA A 309 21.56 1.52 3.93
C ALA A 309 21.69 3.05 4.03
N ILE A 310 22.33 3.54 5.10
CA ILE A 310 22.47 4.95 5.38
C ILE A 310 23.94 5.32 5.28
N GLY A 311 24.25 6.34 4.47
CA GLY A 311 25.59 6.96 4.39
C GLY A 311 25.63 8.29 5.11
N ILE A 312 26.73 8.59 5.78
CA ILE A 312 27.05 9.91 6.35
C ILE A 312 28.16 10.53 5.51
N PHE A 313 28.07 11.83 5.28
CA PHE A 313 28.96 12.60 4.41
C PHE A 313 29.46 13.85 5.12
N ASP A 314 30.69 14.29 4.79
CA ASP A 314 31.21 15.59 5.25
C ASP A 314 30.51 16.75 4.55
N GLU A 315 30.03 16.51 3.33
CA GLU A 315 29.32 17.49 2.53
C GLU A 315 27.83 17.53 2.89
N ASP A 316 27.23 18.73 2.97
CA ASP A 316 25.78 18.91 3.05
C ASP A 316 25.12 18.56 1.72
N LEU A 317 24.35 17.46 1.69
CA LEU A 317 23.59 16.98 0.54
C LEU A 317 22.17 17.57 0.46
N GLU A 318 21.81 18.47 1.37
CA GLU A 318 20.45 19.01 1.52
C GLU A 318 19.39 17.91 1.66
N SER A 319 19.74 16.77 2.29
CA SER A 319 18.92 15.58 2.33
C SER A 319 17.65 15.72 3.19
N TRP A 320 17.51 16.81 3.93
CA TRP A 320 16.28 17.19 4.63
C TRP A 320 15.18 17.74 3.70
N ARG A 321 15.52 18.07 2.46
CA ARG A 321 14.62 18.68 1.48
C ARG A 321 14.18 17.65 0.45
N GLY A 322 12.91 17.71 0.02
CA GLY A 322 12.37 16.91 -1.07
C GLY A 322 10.98 16.34 -0.72
N PRO A 323 10.32 15.64 -1.65
CA PRO A 323 9.23 14.76 -1.30
C PRO A 323 9.81 13.55 -0.56
N LEU A 324 9.10 13.00 0.43
CA LEU A 324 9.47 11.71 1.02
C LEU A 324 9.11 10.52 0.10
N GLY A 325 8.64 10.79 -1.11
CA GLY A 325 8.67 9.85 -2.23
C GLY A 325 10.11 9.43 -2.52
N GLN A 326 10.40 9.16 -3.76
CA GLN A 326 11.76 8.79 -4.16
C GLN A 326 12.30 9.77 -5.21
N TYR A 327 13.59 10.11 -5.10
CA TYR A 327 14.28 10.85 -6.14
C TYR A 327 14.57 9.98 -7.34
N LEU A 328 15.08 8.78 -7.05
CA LEU A 328 15.38 7.77 -8.05
C LEU A 328 15.18 6.38 -7.45
N HIS A 329 14.98 5.42 -8.33
CA HIS A 329 14.94 4.00 -8.00
C HIS A 329 15.96 3.24 -8.84
N SER A 330 16.24 2.00 -8.44
CA SER A 330 17.01 1.04 -9.21
C SER A 330 16.35 -0.33 -9.17
N LEU A 331 16.29 -0.97 -10.33
CA LEU A 331 15.86 -2.34 -10.57
C LEU A 331 17.01 -3.21 -11.09
N GLU A 332 18.27 -2.80 -10.88
CA GLU A 332 19.47 -3.46 -11.40
C GLU A 332 19.49 -4.97 -11.13
N PHE A 333 19.09 -5.35 -9.93
CA PHE A 333 19.14 -6.76 -9.50
C PHE A 333 17.75 -7.32 -9.22
N TYR A 334 16.76 -6.88 -9.99
CA TYR A 334 15.36 -7.24 -9.76
C TYR A 334 15.04 -8.67 -10.17
N GLU A 335 15.50 -9.08 -11.34
CA GLU A 335 15.21 -10.41 -11.88
C GLU A 335 16.04 -11.49 -11.19
N THR A 336 15.50 -12.71 -11.13
CA THR A 336 16.16 -13.86 -10.52
C THR A 336 17.51 -14.16 -11.18
N ASP A 337 18.54 -14.20 -10.37
CA ASP A 337 19.83 -14.80 -10.69
C ASP A 337 20.19 -15.79 -9.58
N ARG A 338 20.09 -17.08 -9.89
CA ARG A 338 20.29 -18.16 -8.91
C ARG A 338 21.71 -18.21 -8.33
N SER A 339 22.69 -17.58 -9.00
CA SER A 339 24.05 -17.47 -8.48
C SER A 339 24.14 -16.61 -7.20
N ARG A 340 23.15 -15.77 -6.93
CA ARG A 340 23.05 -14.94 -5.73
C ARG A 340 22.59 -15.71 -4.49
N GLY A 341 22.10 -16.96 -4.65
CA GLY A 341 21.65 -17.80 -3.54
C GLY A 341 20.19 -17.57 -3.10
N PHE A 342 19.42 -16.79 -3.84
CA PHE A 342 17.99 -16.55 -3.65
C PHE A 342 17.29 -16.40 -5.01
N VAL A 343 15.96 -16.43 -5.00
CA VAL A 343 15.10 -16.15 -6.17
C VAL A 343 14.33 -14.85 -5.97
N ARG A 344 13.88 -14.26 -7.07
CA ARG A 344 13.25 -12.95 -7.15
C ARG A 344 14.22 -11.82 -6.75
N GLY A 345 13.72 -10.61 -6.54
CA GLY A 345 14.58 -9.47 -6.34
C GLY A 345 13.98 -8.38 -5.47
N ALA A 346 14.59 -7.22 -5.54
CA ALA A 346 14.23 -6.07 -4.73
C ALA A 346 14.37 -4.78 -5.51
N LYS A 347 13.55 -3.79 -5.17
CA LYS A 347 13.70 -2.42 -5.61
C LYS A 347 14.53 -1.62 -4.61
N TRP A 348 15.43 -0.80 -5.11
CA TRP A 348 16.08 0.24 -4.31
C TRP A 348 15.44 1.60 -4.57
N ASN A 349 15.45 2.45 -3.56
CA ASN A 349 14.99 3.83 -3.69
C ASN A 349 15.82 4.78 -2.83
N LEU A 350 16.23 5.91 -3.43
CA LEU A 350 16.90 6.99 -2.72
C LEU A 350 15.86 7.99 -2.23
N ILE A 351 15.77 8.14 -0.92
CA ILE A 351 14.81 9.00 -0.23
C ILE A 351 15.52 10.10 0.58
N PRO A 352 14.88 11.25 0.79
CA PRO A 352 15.38 12.26 1.72
C PRO A 352 15.34 11.76 3.17
N SER A 353 16.19 12.33 4.02
CA SER A 353 16.27 11.97 5.44
C SER A 353 15.06 12.43 6.28
N GLY A 354 14.24 13.32 5.77
CA GLY A 354 13.09 13.86 6.49
C GLY A 354 13.42 15.04 7.42
N ALA A 355 12.43 15.44 8.22
CA ALA A 355 12.54 16.51 9.19
C ALA A 355 13.19 16.01 10.51
N PRO A 356 13.62 16.90 11.44
CA PRO A 356 14.48 16.55 12.57
C PRO A 356 14.02 15.38 13.44
N LEU A 357 12.74 15.28 13.78
CA LEU A 357 12.25 14.18 14.63
C LEU A 357 12.02 12.89 13.85
N SER A 358 11.56 12.96 12.61
CA SER A 358 11.44 11.77 11.72
C SER A 358 12.81 11.18 11.46
N PHE A 359 13.81 12.01 11.24
CA PHE A 359 15.20 11.65 11.06
C PHE A 359 15.78 10.94 12.28
N MET A 360 15.39 11.32 13.51
CA MET A 360 15.90 10.79 14.76
C MET A 360 15.08 9.61 15.32
N LEU A 361 14.38 8.86 14.47
CA LEU A 361 13.63 7.67 14.91
C LEU A 361 14.58 6.59 15.47
N PRO A 362 14.22 5.93 16.59
CA PRO A 362 14.97 4.78 17.09
C PRO A 362 15.12 3.69 16.04
N GLY A 363 16.30 3.07 15.98
CA GLY A 363 16.63 2.02 15.02
C GLY A 363 17.05 2.52 13.63
N THR A 364 16.83 3.79 13.27
CA THR A 364 17.31 4.35 12.00
C THR A 364 18.84 4.41 11.94
N TRP A 365 19.49 4.69 13.05
CA TRP A 365 20.92 4.98 13.14
C TRP A 365 21.75 3.85 13.79
N GLY A 366 21.27 2.62 13.74
CA GLY A 366 21.88 1.47 14.42
C GLY A 366 21.68 1.56 15.94
N ASP A 367 22.66 1.06 16.71
CA ASP A 367 22.58 0.99 18.18
C ASP A 367 23.00 2.29 18.89
N GLU A 368 23.35 3.34 18.14
CA GLU A 368 23.79 4.61 18.75
C GLU A 368 22.59 5.34 19.39
N PRO A 369 22.64 5.66 20.70
CA PRO A 369 21.56 6.39 21.36
C PRO A 369 21.37 7.78 20.74
N VAL A 370 20.20 8.04 20.19
CA VAL A 370 19.86 9.30 19.51
C VAL A 370 19.29 10.36 20.44
N TRP A 371 19.11 10.05 21.73
CA TRP A 371 18.51 10.94 22.73
C TRP A 371 19.51 11.38 23.81
N GLY A 372 19.15 12.39 24.58
CA GLY A 372 19.96 12.95 25.64
C GLY A 372 21.08 13.85 25.11
N PRO A 373 22.29 13.88 25.73
CA PRO A 373 23.39 14.78 25.37
C PRO A 373 23.84 14.64 23.90
N ASN A 374 23.67 13.47 23.30
CA ASN A 374 24.09 13.20 21.94
C ASN A 374 23.14 13.78 20.88
N PHE A 375 21.88 14.07 21.22
CA PHE A 375 20.86 14.48 20.25
C PHE A 375 21.31 15.66 19.35
N THR A 376 21.70 16.76 19.96
CA THR A 376 22.10 17.96 19.21
C THR A 376 23.35 17.73 18.35
N ARG A 377 24.34 16.97 18.87
CA ARG A 377 25.53 16.62 18.12
C ARG A 377 25.17 15.78 16.89
N LEU A 378 24.42 14.67 17.07
CA LEU A 378 24.04 13.79 16.01
C LEU A 378 23.16 14.48 14.96
N LEU A 379 22.26 15.35 15.40
CA LEU A 379 21.42 16.13 14.50
C LEU A 379 22.28 17.04 13.58
N ARG A 380 23.29 17.71 14.15
CA ARG A 380 24.20 18.57 13.36
C ARG A 380 25.09 17.77 12.41
N GLU A 381 25.55 16.60 12.81
CA GLU A 381 26.42 15.75 12.01
C GLU A 381 25.70 15.03 10.88
N ARG A 382 24.39 14.83 10.98
CA ARG A 382 23.64 13.91 10.10
C ARG A 382 22.54 14.56 9.29
N LEU A 383 21.81 15.53 9.87
CA LEU A 383 20.72 16.21 9.14
C LEU A 383 21.31 17.04 8.00
N GLY A 384 20.89 16.72 6.78
CA GLY A 384 21.48 17.30 5.57
C GLY A 384 22.71 16.53 5.05
N HIS A 385 23.43 15.86 5.94
CA HIS A 385 24.68 15.14 5.64
C HIS A 385 24.51 13.62 5.48
N SER A 386 23.31 13.16 5.15
CA SER A 386 23.02 11.74 5.03
C SER A 386 22.31 11.40 3.72
N ALA A 387 22.48 10.15 3.28
CA ALA A 387 21.69 9.54 2.22
C ALA A 387 21.05 8.27 2.75
N ILE A 388 19.77 8.05 2.45
CA ILE A 388 19.04 6.84 2.85
C ILE A 388 18.62 6.10 1.58
N TRP A 389 19.19 4.92 1.39
CA TRP A 389 18.76 3.97 0.39
C TRP A 389 17.85 2.94 1.05
N GLY A 390 16.59 2.93 0.65
CA GLY A 390 15.65 1.88 1.02
C GLY A 390 15.79 0.68 0.09
N VAL A 391 15.60 -0.52 0.63
CA VAL A 391 15.45 -1.76 -0.13
C VAL A 391 14.14 -2.43 0.24
N ILE A 392 13.31 -2.67 -0.78
CA ILE A 392 12.02 -3.36 -0.69
C ILE A 392 12.23 -4.73 -1.31
N CYS A 393 12.20 -5.78 -0.49
CA CYS A 393 12.38 -7.16 -0.95
C CYS A 393 11.04 -7.79 -1.30
N GLU A 394 11.01 -8.56 -2.39
CA GLU A 394 9.87 -9.41 -2.69
C GLU A 394 9.64 -10.42 -1.56
N ASP A 395 8.37 -10.58 -1.20
CA ASP A 395 7.92 -11.52 -0.18
C ASP A 395 7.18 -12.68 -0.85
N LEU A 396 7.53 -13.91 -0.48
CA LEU A 396 6.90 -15.09 -1.06
C LEU A 396 5.68 -15.51 -0.23
N PRO A 397 4.59 -15.96 -0.88
CA PRO A 397 3.41 -16.41 -0.18
C PRO A 397 3.68 -17.70 0.60
N ASP A 398 3.38 -17.68 1.91
CA ASP A 398 3.46 -18.83 2.80
C ASP A 398 2.10 -19.05 3.48
N LEU A 399 1.60 -20.29 3.48
CA LEU A 399 0.32 -20.66 4.14
C LEU A 399 0.35 -20.44 5.65
N ALA A 400 1.53 -20.44 6.29
CA ALA A 400 1.68 -20.17 7.72
C ALA A 400 1.58 -18.67 8.04
N ASN A 401 1.90 -17.80 7.08
CA ASN A 401 1.71 -16.37 7.21
C ASN A 401 0.23 -16.03 7.06
N ARG A 402 -0.42 -15.54 8.14
CA ARG A 402 -1.86 -15.43 8.15
C ARG A 402 -2.42 -14.41 9.14
N VAL A 403 -3.65 -14.00 8.86
CA VAL A 403 -4.54 -13.22 9.71
C VAL A 403 -5.57 -14.16 10.34
N LEU A 404 -5.74 -14.07 11.63
CA LEU A 404 -6.73 -14.80 12.42
C LEU A 404 -7.61 -13.80 13.16
N LEU A 405 -8.85 -14.19 13.49
CA LEU A 405 -9.66 -13.43 14.44
C LEU A 405 -9.08 -13.53 15.85
N ASP A 406 -9.19 -12.46 16.61
CA ASP A 406 -8.90 -12.42 18.04
C ASP A 406 -10.13 -11.96 18.81
N ASP A 407 -10.92 -12.93 19.27
CA ASP A 407 -12.16 -12.68 20.01
C ASP A 407 -11.89 -12.08 21.41
N GLY A 408 -10.68 -12.26 21.94
CA GLY A 408 -10.25 -11.71 23.24
C GLY A 408 -9.94 -10.21 23.18
N ALA A 409 -9.73 -9.66 22.00
CA ALA A 409 -9.33 -8.27 21.76
C ALA A 409 -10.39 -7.52 20.94
N ALA A 410 -11.63 -7.46 21.43
CA ALA A 410 -12.70 -6.72 20.74
C ALA A 410 -12.65 -5.21 21.08
N ALA A 411 -12.75 -4.36 20.06
CA ALA A 411 -13.00 -2.93 20.22
C ALA A 411 -14.41 -2.60 19.72
N GLY A 412 -15.26 -2.06 20.61
CA GLY A 412 -16.62 -1.65 20.24
C GLY A 412 -17.53 -2.78 19.72
N GLY A 413 -17.22 -4.06 20.01
CA GLY A 413 -18.01 -5.22 19.55
C GLY A 413 -17.50 -5.88 18.27
N VAL A 414 -16.45 -5.34 17.65
CA VAL A 414 -15.81 -5.93 16.47
C VAL A 414 -14.57 -6.71 16.90
N PRO A 415 -14.38 -7.98 16.48
CA PRO A 415 -13.20 -8.76 16.84
C PRO A 415 -11.92 -8.10 16.31
N GLY A 416 -10.86 -8.12 17.12
CA GLY A 416 -9.51 -7.80 16.70
C GLY A 416 -8.95 -8.87 15.78
N VAL A 417 -7.70 -8.71 15.40
CA VAL A 417 -6.97 -9.71 14.62
C VAL A 417 -5.65 -10.07 15.27
N ARG A 418 -5.22 -11.31 15.07
CA ARG A 418 -3.88 -11.78 15.38
C ARG A 418 -3.14 -12.10 14.08
N ILE A 419 -1.92 -11.59 13.96
CA ILE A 419 -1.07 -11.78 12.80
C ILE A 419 0.03 -12.77 13.14
N GLN A 420 0.11 -13.86 12.36
CA GLN A 420 1.24 -14.77 12.35
C GLN A 420 2.01 -14.55 11.04
N TYR A 421 3.23 -14.03 11.16
CA TYR A 421 4.04 -13.74 9.98
C TYR A 421 5.53 -13.94 10.24
N ARG A 422 6.18 -14.65 9.32
CA ARG A 422 7.62 -14.87 9.32
C ARG A 422 8.22 -14.52 7.97
N THR A 423 9.27 -13.72 7.99
CA THR A 423 10.07 -13.45 6.79
C THR A 423 10.78 -14.73 6.37
N SER A 424 10.68 -15.11 5.10
CA SER A 424 11.31 -16.33 4.56
C SER A 424 12.84 -16.23 4.57
N ASP A 425 13.51 -17.39 4.59
CA ASP A 425 14.98 -17.45 4.45
C ASP A 425 15.44 -16.88 3.12
N ASN A 426 14.65 -17.08 2.04
CA ASN A 426 14.89 -16.48 0.73
C ASN A 426 14.93 -14.94 0.83
N THR A 427 13.94 -14.33 1.47
CA THR A 427 13.85 -12.88 1.63
C THR A 427 14.95 -12.34 2.55
N ARG A 428 15.34 -13.10 3.60
CA ARG A 428 16.48 -12.72 4.46
C ARG A 428 17.80 -12.72 3.70
N ALA A 429 18.06 -13.75 2.91
CA ALA A 429 19.25 -13.84 2.07
C ALA A 429 19.29 -12.72 1.02
N MET A 430 18.15 -12.45 0.37
CA MET A 430 17.96 -11.33 -0.55
C MET A 430 18.29 -10.00 0.11
N MET A 431 17.71 -9.70 1.29
CA MET A 431 17.94 -8.49 2.03
C MET A 431 19.43 -8.29 2.37
N ALA A 432 20.08 -9.31 2.89
CA ALA A 432 21.51 -9.24 3.24
C ALA A 432 22.37 -8.92 2.00
N TRP A 433 22.13 -9.61 0.89
CA TRP A 433 22.86 -9.40 -0.35
C TRP A 433 22.66 -7.98 -0.91
N HIS A 434 21.42 -7.48 -0.94
CA HIS A 434 21.12 -6.13 -1.43
C HIS A 434 21.72 -5.03 -0.54
N LEU A 435 21.77 -5.21 0.78
CA LEU A 435 22.40 -4.25 1.68
C LEU A 435 23.92 -4.17 1.45
N GLU A 436 24.57 -5.27 1.12
CA GLU A 436 25.99 -5.26 0.71
C GLU A 436 26.20 -4.45 -0.59
N ARG A 437 25.35 -4.65 -1.60
CA ARG A 437 25.40 -3.86 -2.86
C ARG A 437 25.12 -2.38 -2.60
N LEU A 438 24.16 -2.04 -1.75
CA LEU A 438 23.91 -0.65 -1.35
C LEU A 438 25.07 -0.04 -0.56
N SER A 439 25.85 -0.85 0.18
CA SER A 439 27.10 -0.40 0.78
C SER A 439 28.13 0.06 -0.26
N GLU A 440 28.20 -0.63 -1.44
CA GLU A 440 29.06 -0.21 -2.54
C GLU A 440 28.57 1.10 -3.18
N VAL A 441 27.26 1.28 -3.31
CA VAL A 441 26.68 2.56 -3.75
C VAL A 441 27.09 3.70 -2.83
N LEU A 442 27.02 3.49 -1.52
CA LEU A 442 27.43 4.49 -0.52
C LEU A 442 28.94 4.81 -0.60
N ASP A 443 29.80 3.80 -0.86
CA ASP A 443 31.23 4.02 -1.12
C ASP A 443 31.43 4.88 -2.39
N ALA A 444 30.73 4.56 -3.48
CA ALA A 444 30.78 5.31 -4.72
C ALA A 444 30.24 6.76 -4.57
N MET A 445 29.28 6.98 -3.65
CA MET A 445 28.80 8.30 -3.26
C MET A 445 29.84 9.08 -2.42
N GLY A 446 30.82 8.42 -1.79
CA GLY A 446 31.82 9.02 -0.91
C GLY A 446 31.38 9.13 0.55
N ALA A 447 30.59 8.17 1.03
CA ALA A 447 30.18 8.12 2.45
C ALA A 447 31.40 7.88 3.37
N THR A 448 31.50 8.64 4.46
CA THR A 448 32.56 8.50 5.49
C THR A 448 32.18 7.50 6.57
N LYS A 449 30.86 7.25 6.74
CA LYS A 449 30.31 6.22 7.64
C LYS A 449 29.09 5.58 6.99
N LYS A 450 28.93 4.28 7.19
CA LYS A 450 27.77 3.52 6.68
C LYS A 450 27.07 2.81 7.83
N ILE A 451 25.73 2.71 7.73
CA ILE A 451 24.88 1.98 8.66
C ILE A 451 23.92 1.14 7.82
N LEU A 452 23.92 -0.17 8.04
CA LEU A 452 23.08 -1.12 7.32
C LEU A 452 22.06 -1.70 8.29
N ASN A 453 20.77 -1.52 8.00
CA ASN A 453 19.67 -2.02 8.82
C ASN A 453 18.86 -3.04 8.02
N SER A 454 18.84 -4.29 8.50
CA SER A 454 18.01 -5.36 7.95
C SER A 454 16.79 -5.61 8.81
N GLY A 455 15.67 -6.01 8.19
CA GLY A 455 14.51 -6.50 8.93
C GLY A 455 13.89 -5.48 9.89
N LEU A 456 13.60 -4.27 9.40
CA LEU A 456 12.95 -3.23 10.18
C LEU A 456 11.50 -3.61 10.49
N ARG A 457 11.15 -3.77 11.78
CA ARG A 457 9.83 -4.25 12.22
C ARG A 457 8.67 -3.32 11.82
N GLY A 458 8.83 -2.01 11.94
CA GLY A 458 7.78 -1.01 11.68
C GLY A 458 7.65 -0.65 10.19
N THR A 459 7.55 -1.64 9.30
CA THR A 459 7.60 -1.44 7.84
C THR A 459 6.54 -2.17 7.03
N GLY A 460 5.54 -2.79 7.65
CA GLY A 460 4.48 -3.55 6.98
C GLY A 460 3.40 -2.66 6.36
N TRP A 461 3.77 -1.75 5.46
CA TRP A 461 2.80 -0.89 4.74
C TRP A 461 2.12 -1.58 3.56
N HIS A 462 2.68 -2.67 3.05
CA HIS A 462 2.23 -3.36 1.85
C HIS A 462 1.50 -4.65 2.23
N LEU A 463 0.18 -4.56 2.39
CA LEU A 463 -0.66 -5.65 2.88
C LEU A 463 -1.28 -6.39 1.69
N MET A 464 -0.88 -7.66 1.45
CA MET A 464 -1.27 -8.45 0.28
C MET A 464 -1.55 -9.91 0.63
N GLY A 465 -2.29 -10.62 -0.22
CA GLY A 465 -2.27 -12.08 -0.34
C GLY A 465 -3.30 -12.90 0.44
N THR A 466 -4.16 -12.32 1.26
CA THR A 466 -5.04 -13.06 2.20
C THR A 466 -6.39 -13.53 1.64
N THR A 467 -6.69 -13.24 0.36
CA THR A 467 -7.86 -13.74 -0.39
C THR A 467 -7.49 -14.00 -1.83
N VAL A 468 -6.45 -14.80 -2.01
CA VAL A 468 -5.74 -15.00 -3.28
C VAL A 468 -6.64 -15.28 -4.47
N MET A 469 -6.36 -14.61 -5.62
CA MET A 469 -7.02 -14.87 -6.90
C MET A 469 -6.40 -16.06 -7.63
N GLY A 470 -7.23 -16.78 -8.40
CA GLY A 470 -6.83 -17.90 -9.25
C GLY A 470 -8.02 -18.52 -9.98
N ASP A 471 -7.74 -19.44 -10.90
CA ASP A 471 -8.76 -20.08 -11.71
C ASP A 471 -9.40 -21.31 -11.01
N ASP A 472 -8.72 -21.90 -10.05
CA ASP A 472 -9.17 -23.09 -9.34
C ASP A 472 -9.73 -22.73 -7.94
N PRO A 473 -11.04 -22.98 -7.69
CA PRO A 473 -11.65 -22.74 -6.38
C PRO A 473 -11.01 -23.49 -5.21
N GLY A 474 -10.33 -24.61 -5.47
CA GLY A 474 -9.62 -25.39 -4.45
C GLY A 474 -8.31 -24.74 -3.98
N SER A 475 -7.75 -23.81 -4.76
CA SER A 475 -6.47 -23.16 -4.48
C SER A 475 -6.54 -21.63 -4.48
N SER A 476 -7.74 -21.06 -4.60
CA SER A 476 -7.97 -19.62 -4.57
C SER A 476 -9.29 -19.27 -3.85
N VAL A 477 -9.47 -17.99 -3.54
CA VAL A 477 -10.68 -17.44 -2.91
C VAL A 477 -11.55 -16.70 -3.93
N VAL A 478 -10.90 -15.99 -4.86
CA VAL A 478 -11.57 -15.22 -5.90
C VAL A 478 -11.04 -15.59 -7.28
N ASP A 479 -11.86 -15.35 -8.31
CA ASP A 479 -11.46 -15.51 -9.71
C ASP A 479 -10.60 -14.33 -10.21
N ALA A 480 -10.20 -14.39 -11.48
CA ALA A 480 -9.44 -13.33 -12.15
C ALA A 480 -10.14 -11.94 -12.13
N HIS A 481 -11.42 -11.86 -11.85
CA HIS A 481 -12.21 -10.62 -11.79
C HIS A 481 -12.52 -10.17 -10.36
N GLY A 482 -11.89 -10.81 -9.36
CA GLY A 482 -12.12 -10.54 -7.94
C GLY A 482 -13.45 -11.06 -7.41
N GLN A 483 -14.19 -11.88 -8.16
CA GLN A 483 -15.43 -12.51 -7.73
C GLN A 483 -15.13 -13.72 -6.85
N CYS A 484 -15.73 -13.80 -5.67
CA CYS A 484 -15.60 -14.97 -4.81
C CYS A 484 -16.18 -16.22 -5.49
N HIS A 485 -15.44 -17.34 -5.44
CA HIS A 485 -15.88 -18.60 -6.03
C HIS A 485 -17.17 -19.13 -5.41
N ASP A 486 -17.29 -19.04 -4.08
CA ASP A 486 -18.43 -19.56 -3.33
C ASP A 486 -19.66 -18.65 -3.32
N VAL A 487 -19.46 -17.32 -3.53
CA VAL A 487 -20.53 -16.31 -3.39
C VAL A 487 -20.54 -15.40 -4.61
N PRO A 488 -21.43 -15.62 -5.58
CA PRO A 488 -21.31 -15.04 -6.93
C PRO A 488 -21.53 -13.52 -7.04
N ASN A 489 -22.00 -12.84 -5.99
CA ASN A 489 -22.15 -11.38 -5.93
C ASN A 489 -21.35 -10.73 -4.79
N LEU A 490 -20.37 -11.45 -4.25
CA LEU A 490 -19.35 -10.95 -3.36
C LEU A 490 -18.03 -10.82 -4.13
N TYR A 491 -17.39 -9.66 -4.02
CA TYR A 491 -16.15 -9.33 -4.72
C TYR A 491 -15.10 -8.80 -3.75
N VAL A 492 -13.83 -8.98 -4.08
CA VAL A 492 -12.68 -8.39 -3.38
C VAL A 492 -11.80 -7.66 -4.39
N PHE A 493 -11.55 -6.35 -4.18
CA PHE A 493 -10.83 -5.50 -5.13
C PHE A 493 -9.56 -4.87 -4.55
N ASP A 494 -9.13 -5.27 -3.37
CA ASP A 494 -7.90 -4.74 -2.74
C ASP A 494 -6.69 -5.68 -2.91
N GLY A 495 -5.57 -5.34 -2.28
CA GLY A 495 -4.32 -6.11 -2.39
C GLY A 495 -4.37 -7.51 -1.79
N SER A 496 -5.43 -7.87 -1.05
CA SER A 496 -5.57 -9.22 -0.50
C SER A 496 -5.70 -10.30 -1.59
N VAL A 497 -6.13 -9.92 -2.81
CA VAL A 497 -6.29 -10.87 -3.93
C VAL A 497 -4.97 -11.26 -4.61
N PHE A 498 -3.85 -10.64 -4.27
CA PHE A 498 -2.58 -10.84 -4.98
C PHE A 498 -1.99 -12.23 -4.71
N PRO A 499 -1.69 -13.03 -5.77
CA PRO A 499 -1.01 -14.32 -5.65
C PRO A 499 0.43 -14.21 -5.17
N THR A 500 1.15 -13.14 -5.60
CA THR A 500 2.54 -12.82 -5.27
C THR A 500 2.70 -11.32 -5.04
N SER A 501 3.73 -10.91 -4.33
CA SER A 501 3.88 -9.53 -3.88
C SER A 501 4.60 -8.61 -4.87
N SER A 502 5.40 -9.17 -5.81
CA SER A 502 6.43 -8.40 -6.53
C SER A 502 7.49 -7.80 -5.57
N GLY A 503 8.51 -7.14 -6.10
CA GLY A 503 9.53 -6.41 -5.32
C GLY A 503 9.36 -4.88 -5.36
N VAL A 504 8.21 -4.38 -5.86
CA VAL A 504 7.90 -2.94 -5.94
C VAL A 504 6.64 -2.58 -5.15
N ASN A 505 6.39 -1.28 -4.96
CA ASN A 505 5.25 -0.80 -4.19
C ASN A 505 3.92 -1.13 -4.88
N PRO A 506 2.92 -1.73 -4.20
CA PRO A 506 1.76 -2.35 -4.84
C PRO A 506 0.62 -1.41 -5.19
N THR A 507 0.65 -0.12 -4.78
CA THR A 507 -0.52 0.78 -4.86
C THR A 507 -1.03 0.96 -6.29
N ALA A 508 -0.12 1.10 -7.27
CA ALA A 508 -0.47 1.21 -8.69
C ALA A 508 -1.25 -0.03 -9.16
N THR A 509 -0.74 -1.22 -8.84
CA THR A 509 -1.33 -2.50 -9.23
C THR A 509 -2.67 -2.74 -8.52
N ILE A 510 -2.79 -2.37 -7.23
CA ILE A 510 -4.06 -2.43 -6.49
C ILE A 510 -5.11 -1.55 -7.19
N ALA A 511 -4.78 -0.30 -7.51
CA ALA A 511 -5.71 0.62 -8.15
C ALA A 511 -6.08 0.18 -9.58
N ALA A 512 -5.11 -0.25 -10.38
CA ALA A 512 -5.32 -0.73 -11.74
C ALA A 512 -6.19 -2.00 -11.77
N ASN A 513 -5.91 -2.97 -10.89
CA ASN A 513 -6.72 -4.17 -10.80
C ASN A 513 -8.14 -3.88 -10.30
N ALA A 514 -8.32 -2.99 -9.33
CA ALA A 514 -9.64 -2.56 -8.87
C ALA A 514 -10.46 -1.92 -10.00
N LEU A 515 -9.84 -1.07 -10.83
CA LEU A 515 -10.48 -0.47 -12.00
C LEU A 515 -10.88 -1.53 -13.03
N ARG A 516 -9.99 -2.47 -13.34
CA ARG A 516 -10.24 -3.59 -14.24
C ARG A 516 -11.42 -4.45 -13.77
N CYS A 517 -11.41 -4.82 -12.50
CA CYS A 517 -12.48 -5.62 -11.90
C CYS A 517 -13.82 -4.87 -11.88
N ALA A 518 -13.83 -3.59 -11.52
CA ALA A 518 -15.03 -2.76 -11.55
C ALA A 518 -15.65 -2.65 -12.95
N ARG A 519 -14.82 -2.41 -13.98
CA ARG A 519 -15.27 -2.39 -15.40
C ARG A 519 -15.82 -3.72 -15.87
N SER A 520 -15.17 -4.82 -15.50
CA SER A 520 -15.65 -6.16 -15.81
C SER A 520 -17.04 -6.42 -15.19
N LEU A 521 -17.25 -6.01 -13.93
CA LEU A 521 -18.54 -6.14 -13.27
C LEU A 521 -19.62 -5.31 -13.97
N VAL A 522 -19.35 -4.05 -14.31
CA VAL A 522 -20.26 -3.17 -15.06
C VAL A 522 -20.63 -3.78 -16.40
N ALA A 523 -19.67 -4.30 -17.16
CA ALA A 523 -19.91 -4.91 -18.47
C ALA A 523 -20.80 -6.15 -18.36
N ARG A 524 -20.50 -7.08 -17.46
CA ARG A 524 -21.30 -8.30 -17.25
C ARG A 524 -22.74 -8.01 -16.82
N ARG A 525 -22.97 -6.96 -16.04
CA ARG A 525 -24.33 -6.57 -15.63
C ARG A 525 -25.16 -6.04 -16.80
N ARG A 526 -24.56 -5.24 -17.68
CA ARG A 526 -25.22 -4.72 -18.90
C ARG A 526 -25.61 -5.85 -19.83
N ASP A 527 -24.79 -6.88 -19.99
CA ASP A 527 -25.08 -8.03 -20.84
C ASP A 527 -26.28 -8.81 -20.33
N VAL A 528 -26.47 -8.94 -19.02
CA VAL A 528 -27.66 -9.58 -18.42
C VAL A 528 -28.93 -8.75 -18.62
N GLU A 529 -28.86 -7.42 -18.50
CA GLU A 529 -30.01 -6.52 -18.71
C GLU A 529 -30.44 -6.45 -20.17
N VAL A 530 -29.53 -6.63 -21.14
CA VAL A 530 -29.85 -6.65 -22.59
C VAL A 530 -30.45 -7.99 -23.01
N THR A 531 -30.19 -9.08 -22.31
CA THR A 531 -30.68 -10.43 -22.62
C THR A 531 -31.92 -10.82 -21.84
N SER A 532 -32.39 -10.03 -20.89
CA SER A 532 -33.61 -10.20 -20.09
C SER A 532 -34.75 -9.32 -20.61
#